data_9dd0f2073b255e1f2b2c84cb3f36521f
#
_entry.id   9dd0f2073b255e1f2b2c84cb3f36521f
#
_cell.length_a   1.000
_cell.length_b   1.000
_cell.length_c   1.000
_cell.angle_alpha   90.00
_cell.angle_beta   90.00
_cell.angle_gamma   90.00
#
_symmetry.space_group_name_H-M   'P 1'
#
loop_
_entity.id
_entity.type
_entity.pdbx_description
1 polymer ?
#
loop_
_entity_poly.entity_id
_entity_poly.type
_entity_poly.pdbx_seq_one_letter_code
_entity_poly.pdbx_strand_id
1 'polypeptide(L)'
;TNSELLALILGSGKQGENVIEFSKKILRKFSGEGLSKRTLKELTTYPGLGIARGARIIACFELGRRYLQEKRTRIYLSGKDIYNELKDTKNLKKEHFFVFYLDTRKKEIKRELISIGSLNQGLAHPREVFEPAVKNLAASIILAHNHPSGDPNPSEEDILITKRLKSAGDLLDIKVKDHIIIGDEGYFSFREK
;
A
#
# COMPACT_ATOMS: atom_id res chain seq x y z
N THR A 1 4.88 28.14 9.28
CA THR A 1 4.71 27.50 10.62
C THR A 1 3.45 26.63 10.66
N ASN A 2 3.37 25.66 11.59
CA ASN A 2 2.18 24.83 11.77
C ASN A 2 0.92 25.66 12.12
N SER A 3 1.10 26.80 12.82
CA SER A 3 -0.02 27.69 13.14
C SER A 3 -0.58 28.42 11.92
N GLU A 4 0.26 28.76 10.96
CA GLU A 4 -0.17 29.36 9.69
C GLU A 4 -0.91 28.35 8.81
N LEU A 5 -0.40 27.11 8.73
CA LEU A 5 -1.07 26.03 7.99
C LEU A 5 -2.46 25.72 8.60
N LEU A 6 -2.54 25.64 9.93
CA LEU A 6 -3.81 25.42 10.60
C LEU A 6 -4.75 26.63 10.42
N ALA A 7 -4.22 27.85 10.41
CA ALA A 7 -5.00 29.05 10.15
C ALA A 7 -5.65 29.04 8.75
N LEU A 8 -4.92 28.58 7.74
CA LEU A 8 -5.47 28.40 6.38
C LEU A 8 -6.61 27.36 6.36
N ILE A 9 -6.47 26.23 7.07
CA ILE A 9 -7.51 25.21 7.17
C ILE A 9 -8.76 25.75 7.87
N LEU A 10 -8.59 26.52 8.93
CA LEU A 10 -9.69 27.11 9.69
C LEU A 10 -10.42 28.23 8.94
N GLY A 11 -9.69 28.99 8.14
CA GLY A 11 -10.17 30.11 7.32
C GLY A 11 -10.45 31.40 8.09
N SER A 12 -10.85 31.32 9.36
CA SER A 12 -11.14 32.49 10.21
C SER A 12 -10.91 32.20 11.68
N GLY A 13 -10.61 33.23 12.46
CA GLY A 13 -10.51 33.16 13.91
C GLY A 13 -11.90 33.02 14.59
N LYS A 14 -11.95 33.33 15.86
CA LYS A 14 -13.22 33.45 16.60
C LYS A 14 -13.40 34.91 17.05
N GLN A 15 -14.59 35.23 17.58
CA GLN A 15 -14.87 36.58 18.06
C GLN A 15 -13.81 37.03 19.05
N GLY A 16 -13.19 38.20 18.78
CA GLY A 16 -12.13 38.78 19.59
C GLY A 16 -10.74 38.13 19.46
N GLU A 17 -10.53 37.19 18.55
CA GLU A 17 -9.27 36.49 18.37
C GLU A 17 -8.98 36.19 16.90
N ASN A 18 -7.78 36.61 16.40
CA ASN A 18 -7.38 36.31 15.03
C ASN A 18 -7.08 34.82 14.83
N VAL A 19 -7.11 34.39 13.58
CA VAL A 19 -7.00 32.96 13.24
C VAL A 19 -5.63 32.35 13.59
N ILE A 20 -4.55 33.11 13.54
CA ILE A 20 -3.20 32.61 13.86
C ILE A 20 -3.06 32.34 15.36
N GLU A 21 -3.52 33.30 16.20
CA GLU A 21 -3.49 33.10 17.65
C GLU A 21 -4.43 31.97 18.09
N PHE A 22 -5.61 31.89 17.49
CA PHE A 22 -6.54 30.79 17.69
C PHE A 22 -5.90 29.43 17.33
N SER A 23 -5.20 29.35 16.19
CA SER A 23 -4.47 28.17 15.75
C SER A 23 -3.35 27.75 16.70
N LYS A 24 -2.58 28.71 17.22
CA LYS A 24 -1.53 28.46 18.23
C LYS A 24 -2.13 27.82 19.49
N LYS A 25 -3.26 28.33 19.97
CA LYS A 25 -3.94 27.78 21.16
C LYS A 25 -4.45 26.36 20.93
N ILE A 26 -5.04 26.09 19.76
CA ILE A 26 -5.48 24.74 19.38
C ILE A 26 -4.29 23.77 19.39
N LEU A 27 -3.18 24.13 18.72
CA LEU A 27 -1.99 23.30 18.66
C LEU A 27 -1.40 23.02 20.05
N ARG A 28 -1.38 24.01 20.96
CA ARG A 28 -0.96 23.80 22.35
C ARG A 28 -1.90 22.86 23.10
N LYS A 29 -3.21 23.04 22.96
CA LYS A 29 -4.21 22.20 23.65
C LYS A 29 -4.10 20.73 23.27
N PHE A 30 -3.82 20.45 22.01
CA PHE A 30 -3.77 19.07 21.46
C PHE A 30 -2.32 18.61 21.20
N SER A 31 -1.31 19.15 21.92
CA SER A 31 0.11 18.85 21.67
C SER A 31 0.54 17.42 22.01
N GLY A 32 -0.09 16.75 22.98
CA GLY A 32 0.34 15.43 23.49
C GLY A 32 0.29 14.33 22.42
N GLU A 33 -0.90 13.85 22.08
CA GLU A 33 -1.07 12.80 21.04
C GLU A 33 -1.17 13.36 19.61
N GLY A 34 -1.15 14.68 19.49
CA GLY A 34 -1.28 15.39 18.23
C GLY A 34 -2.73 15.59 17.77
N LEU A 35 -2.92 16.65 17.00
CA LEU A 35 -4.22 17.06 16.47
C LEU A 35 -4.79 16.01 15.47
N SER A 36 -3.92 15.28 14.79
CA SER A 36 -4.28 14.28 13.78
C SER A 36 -4.97 13.02 14.34
N LYS A 37 -4.85 12.76 15.65
CA LYS A 37 -5.46 11.59 16.30
C LYS A 37 -6.79 11.91 16.97
N ARG A 38 -7.26 13.16 16.92
CA ARG A 38 -8.49 13.58 17.59
C ARG A 38 -9.73 13.24 16.79
N THR A 39 -10.76 12.81 17.50
CA THR A 39 -12.11 12.61 16.94
C THR A 39 -12.83 13.95 16.77
N LEU A 40 -13.85 13.98 15.92
CA LEU A 40 -14.68 15.18 15.75
C LEU A 40 -15.30 15.62 17.09
N LYS A 41 -15.76 14.67 17.90
CA LYS A 41 -16.34 14.91 19.21
C LYS A 41 -15.35 15.62 20.15
N GLU A 42 -14.10 15.17 20.20
CA GLU A 42 -13.06 15.81 21.02
C GLU A 42 -12.72 17.21 20.51
N LEU A 43 -12.60 17.41 19.19
CA LEU A 43 -12.32 18.73 18.63
C LEU A 43 -13.43 19.73 18.93
N THR A 44 -14.68 19.31 18.84
CA THR A 44 -15.83 20.21 19.08
C THR A 44 -16.02 20.60 20.53
N THR A 45 -15.36 19.94 21.50
CA THR A 45 -15.33 20.41 22.89
C THR A 45 -14.51 21.68 23.08
N TYR A 46 -13.63 22.02 22.12
CA TYR A 46 -12.80 23.21 22.22
C TYR A 46 -13.61 24.46 21.76
N PRO A 47 -13.69 25.52 22.59
CA PRO A 47 -14.50 26.71 22.26
C PRO A 47 -14.05 27.38 20.96
N GLY A 48 -14.95 27.48 19.99
CA GLY A 48 -14.70 28.03 18.66
C GLY A 48 -14.37 26.99 17.59
N LEU A 49 -14.18 25.71 17.95
CA LEU A 49 -14.11 24.60 17.01
C LEU A 49 -15.50 23.94 16.89
N GLY A 50 -16.39 24.55 16.10
CA GLY A 50 -17.64 23.89 15.74
C GLY A 50 -17.44 22.73 14.78
N ILE A 51 -18.52 22.00 14.49
CA ILE A 51 -18.51 20.80 13.61
C ILE A 51 -17.80 21.06 12.29
N ALA A 52 -18.10 22.16 11.61
CA ALA A 52 -17.49 22.48 10.30
C ALA A 52 -15.96 22.63 10.36
N ARG A 53 -15.43 23.33 11.37
CA ARG A 53 -13.98 23.51 11.55
C ARG A 53 -13.31 22.21 11.98
N GLY A 54 -13.91 21.46 12.89
CA GLY A 54 -13.42 20.15 13.31
C GLY A 54 -13.37 19.16 12.14
N ALA A 55 -14.42 19.12 11.31
CA ALA A 55 -14.47 18.27 10.13
C ALA A 55 -13.38 18.64 9.10
N ARG A 56 -13.11 19.94 8.85
CA ARG A 56 -12.02 20.37 7.96
C ARG A 56 -10.65 19.89 8.45
N ILE A 57 -10.39 19.97 9.74
CA ILE A 57 -9.14 19.47 10.33
C ILE A 57 -8.99 17.97 10.07
N ILE A 58 -10.01 17.18 10.38
CA ILE A 58 -10.00 15.72 10.18
C ILE A 58 -9.82 15.38 8.70
N ALA A 59 -10.57 16.01 7.82
CA ALA A 59 -10.50 15.79 6.37
C ALA A 59 -9.10 16.11 5.83
N CYS A 60 -8.46 17.21 6.29
CA CYS A 60 -7.11 17.57 5.89
C CYS A 60 -6.08 16.50 6.28
N PHE A 61 -6.12 16.00 7.52
CA PHE A 61 -5.23 14.93 7.98
C PHE A 61 -5.49 13.62 7.24
N GLU A 62 -6.75 13.28 6.99
CA GLU A 62 -7.11 12.04 6.28
C GLU A 62 -6.68 12.10 4.81
N LEU A 63 -6.88 13.22 4.11
CA LEU A 63 -6.37 13.42 2.76
C LEU A 63 -4.85 13.33 2.72
N GLY A 64 -4.16 14.01 3.65
CA GLY A 64 -2.71 13.93 3.77
C GLY A 64 -2.22 12.50 4.03
N ARG A 65 -2.88 11.76 4.90
CA ARG A 65 -2.58 10.35 5.19
C ARG A 65 -2.72 9.48 3.94
N ARG A 66 -3.83 9.58 3.20
CA ARG A 66 -4.06 8.82 1.97
C ARG A 66 -2.99 9.15 0.93
N TYR A 67 -2.75 10.42 0.67
CA TYR A 67 -1.76 10.87 -0.30
C TYR A 67 -0.33 10.45 0.03
N LEU A 68 0.04 10.48 1.32
CA LEU A 68 1.35 10.01 1.78
C LEU A 68 1.47 8.49 1.79
N GLN A 69 0.37 7.76 2.01
CA GLN A 69 0.35 6.30 1.88
C GLN A 69 0.55 5.86 0.43
N GLU A 70 -0.09 6.52 -0.54
CA GLU A 70 0.14 6.28 -1.97
C GLU A 70 1.60 6.55 -2.38
N LYS A 71 2.26 7.52 -1.73
CA LYS A 71 3.67 7.85 -1.96
C LYS A 71 4.67 7.08 -1.09
N ARG A 72 4.21 6.23 -0.16
CA ARG A 72 5.15 5.38 0.59
C ARG A 72 5.78 4.39 -0.38
N THR A 73 7.00 4.70 -0.72
CA THR A 73 7.83 3.79 -1.49
C THR A 73 8.11 2.56 -0.64
N ARG A 74 7.50 1.45 -1.01
CA ARG A 74 7.64 0.18 -0.32
C ARG A 74 8.91 -0.50 -0.79
N ILE A 75 9.68 -1.01 0.17
CA ILE A 75 10.87 -1.83 -0.09
C ILE A 75 10.54 -3.23 0.37
N TYR A 76 10.73 -4.21 -0.51
CA TYR A 76 10.46 -5.62 -0.21
C TYR A 76 11.77 -6.37 -0.04
N LEU A 77 12.03 -6.83 1.17
CA LEU A 77 13.24 -7.56 1.54
C LEU A 77 12.99 -9.05 1.75
N SER A 78 11.75 -9.42 2.10
CA SER A 78 11.33 -10.78 2.45
C SER A 78 9.95 -11.13 1.86
N GLY A 79 9.62 -12.43 1.84
CA GLY A 79 8.30 -12.93 1.51
C GLY A 79 7.22 -12.41 2.46
N LYS A 80 7.59 -12.19 3.73
CA LYS A 80 6.71 -11.64 4.76
C LYS A 80 6.22 -10.22 4.43
N ASP A 81 7.05 -9.41 3.77
CA ASP A 81 6.65 -8.06 3.36
C ASP A 81 5.53 -8.12 2.33
N ILE A 82 5.66 -9.01 1.34
CA ILE A 82 4.62 -9.25 0.31
C ILE A 82 3.35 -9.85 0.95
N TYR A 83 3.50 -10.82 1.84
CA TYR A 83 2.38 -11.39 2.57
C TYR A 83 1.59 -10.31 3.33
N ASN A 84 2.26 -9.44 4.07
CA ASN A 84 1.62 -8.34 4.81
C ASN A 84 0.84 -7.38 3.90
N GLU A 85 1.31 -7.18 2.66
CA GLU A 85 0.65 -6.34 1.67
C GLU A 85 -0.62 -6.97 1.08
N LEU A 86 -0.63 -8.29 0.96
CA LEU A 86 -1.67 -9.05 0.28
C LEU A 86 -2.48 -9.98 1.20
N LYS A 87 -2.24 -9.96 2.50
CA LYS A 87 -2.91 -10.87 3.46
C LYS A 87 -4.44 -10.84 3.39
N ASP A 88 -5.03 -9.70 2.99
CA ASP A 88 -6.48 -9.58 2.85
C ASP A 88 -7.02 -10.32 1.62
N THR A 89 -6.15 -10.70 0.66
CA THR A 89 -6.54 -11.48 -0.53
C THR A 89 -6.83 -12.94 -0.22
N LYS A 90 -6.41 -13.47 0.93
CA LYS A 90 -6.71 -14.83 1.37
C LYS A 90 -8.20 -15.14 1.41
N ASN A 91 -9.05 -14.13 1.65
CA ASN A 91 -10.51 -14.27 1.71
C ASN A 91 -11.18 -14.25 0.31
N LEU A 92 -10.42 -14.07 -0.76
CA LEU A 92 -10.96 -14.01 -2.12
C LEU A 92 -11.27 -15.42 -2.64
N LYS A 93 -12.45 -15.56 -3.27
CA LYS A 93 -12.94 -16.84 -3.81
C LYS A 93 -12.23 -17.28 -5.11
N LYS A 94 -11.44 -16.40 -5.71
CA LYS A 94 -10.67 -16.68 -6.92
C LYS A 94 -9.21 -16.37 -6.68
N GLU A 95 -8.34 -17.03 -7.40
CA GLU A 95 -6.93 -16.70 -7.43
C GLU A 95 -6.72 -15.33 -8.07
N HIS A 96 -5.92 -14.50 -7.45
CA HIS A 96 -5.50 -13.19 -7.94
C HIS A 96 -3.99 -13.19 -8.06
N PHE A 97 -3.49 -13.10 -9.28
CA PHE A 97 -2.06 -13.12 -9.56
C PHE A 97 -1.52 -11.69 -9.71
N PHE A 98 -0.66 -11.31 -8.79
CA PHE A 98 -0.03 -9.99 -8.70
C PHE A 98 1.43 -10.05 -9.12
N VAL A 99 1.91 -8.96 -9.72
CA VAL A 99 3.32 -8.74 -10.00
C VAL A 99 3.74 -7.40 -9.39
N PHE A 100 4.81 -7.44 -8.63
CA PHE A 100 5.47 -6.27 -8.04
C PHE A 100 6.72 -5.96 -8.85
N TYR A 101 6.80 -4.78 -9.42
CA TYR A 101 7.92 -4.29 -10.22
C TYR A 101 8.82 -3.46 -9.34
N LEU A 102 10.12 -3.79 -9.30
CA LEU A 102 11.07 -3.24 -8.35
C LEU A 102 12.25 -2.59 -9.05
N ASP A 103 12.74 -1.49 -8.50
CA ASP A 103 14.03 -0.90 -8.90
C ASP A 103 15.22 -1.69 -8.36
N THR A 104 16.44 -1.22 -8.65
CA THR A 104 17.71 -1.83 -8.18
C THR A 104 17.83 -1.86 -6.66
N ARG A 105 17.11 -1.00 -5.93
CA ARG A 105 17.09 -0.92 -4.46
C ARG A 105 15.95 -1.73 -3.84
N LYS A 106 15.26 -2.58 -4.63
CA LYS A 106 14.07 -3.36 -4.22
C LYS A 106 12.87 -2.50 -3.83
N LYS A 107 12.82 -1.29 -4.33
CA LYS A 107 11.76 -0.33 -4.11
C LYS A 107 10.64 -0.58 -5.11
N GLU A 108 9.38 -0.63 -4.66
CA GLU A 108 8.24 -0.77 -5.56
C GLU A 108 8.14 0.43 -6.51
N ILE A 109 8.21 0.15 -7.81
CA ILE A 109 7.92 1.10 -8.88
C ILE A 109 6.42 1.06 -9.18
N LYS A 110 5.89 -0.18 -9.29
CA LYS A 110 4.51 -0.45 -9.67
C LYS A 110 4.08 -1.82 -9.15
N ARG A 111 2.78 -2.01 -9.01
CA ARG A 111 2.14 -3.30 -8.77
C ARG A 111 0.97 -3.46 -9.73
N GLU A 112 0.81 -4.64 -10.29
CA GLU A 112 -0.34 -4.96 -11.15
C GLU A 112 -0.98 -6.28 -10.76
N LEU A 113 -2.29 -6.34 -10.89
CA LEU A 113 -3.07 -7.56 -10.90
C LEU A 113 -3.12 -8.05 -12.35
N ILE A 114 -2.38 -9.12 -12.65
CA ILE A 114 -2.24 -9.63 -14.01
C ILE A 114 -3.44 -10.48 -14.40
N SER A 115 -3.96 -11.28 -13.44
CA SER A 115 -5.09 -12.17 -13.75
C SER A 115 -5.94 -12.49 -12.53
N ILE A 116 -7.20 -12.88 -12.78
CA ILE A 116 -8.17 -13.38 -11.82
C ILE A 116 -8.78 -14.66 -12.39
N GLY A 117 -8.69 -15.78 -11.65
CA GLY A 117 -9.29 -17.06 -12.08
C GLY A 117 -8.55 -18.26 -11.52
N SER A 118 -8.63 -19.44 -12.17
CA SER A 118 -7.82 -20.61 -11.84
C SER A 118 -6.57 -20.66 -12.73
N LEU A 119 -5.43 -21.08 -12.22
CA LEU A 119 -4.15 -21.17 -12.94
C LEU A 119 -4.20 -22.06 -14.21
N ASN A 120 -5.19 -22.96 -14.31
CA ASN A 120 -5.36 -23.91 -15.42
C ASN A 120 -5.65 -23.29 -16.80
N GLN A 121 -5.84 -21.97 -16.93
CA GLN A 121 -6.16 -21.31 -18.19
C GLN A 121 -5.13 -20.28 -18.68
N GLY A 122 -3.85 -20.47 -18.39
CA GLY A 122 -2.78 -19.61 -18.93
C GLY A 122 -2.66 -18.23 -18.29
N LEU A 123 -2.88 -18.16 -17.01
CA LEU A 123 -3.14 -16.97 -16.19
C LEU A 123 -2.01 -15.94 -16.11
N ALA A 124 -0.77 -16.29 -16.41
CA ALA A 124 0.33 -15.35 -16.40
C ALA A 124 1.25 -15.60 -17.61
N HIS A 125 0.85 -15.07 -18.76
CA HIS A 125 1.73 -15.14 -19.93
C HIS A 125 2.96 -14.25 -19.70
N PRO A 126 4.20 -14.70 -20.03
CA PRO A 126 5.40 -13.88 -19.86
C PRO A 126 5.29 -12.48 -20.45
N ARG A 127 4.59 -12.32 -21.58
CA ARG A 127 4.35 -11.01 -22.20
C ARG A 127 3.61 -10.06 -21.28
N GLU A 128 2.54 -10.52 -20.61
CA GLU A 128 1.73 -9.70 -19.72
C GLU A 128 2.50 -9.32 -18.44
N VAL A 129 3.36 -10.22 -17.97
CA VAL A 129 4.20 -10.00 -16.78
C VAL A 129 5.37 -9.04 -17.09
N PHE A 130 6.01 -9.17 -18.25
CA PHE A 130 7.25 -8.44 -18.54
C PHE A 130 7.05 -7.17 -19.38
N GLU A 131 5.94 -6.99 -20.10
CA GLU A 131 5.67 -5.72 -20.79
C GLU A 131 5.67 -4.54 -19.80
N PRO A 132 4.94 -4.58 -18.67
CA PRO A 132 5.02 -3.51 -17.67
C PRO A 132 6.40 -3.39 -17.03
N ALA A 133 7.13 -4.48 -16.86
CA ALA A 133 8.48 -4.46 -16.31
C ALA A 133 9.44 -3.66 -17.19
N VAL A 134 9.44 -3.94 -18.49
CA VAL A 134 10.24 -3.21 -19.49
C VAL A 134 9.83 -1.75 -19.58
N LYS A 135 8.52 -1.47 -19.65
CA LYS A 135 7.97 -0.11 -19.77
C LYS A 135 8.33 0.78 -18.58
N ASN A 136 8.41 0.21 -17.39
CA ASN A 136 8.73 0.93 -16.16
C ASN A 136 10.21 0.81 -15.75
N LEU A 137 11.07 0.23 -16.58
CA LEU A 137 12.49 0.03 -16.32
C LEU A 137 12.76 -0.72 -15.00
N ALA A 138 11.94 -1.74 -14.71
CA ALA A 138 12.09 -2.55 -13.51
C ALA A 138 13.37 -3.40 -13.57
N ALA A 139 14.15 -3.38 -12.51
CA ALA A 139 15.35 -4.22 -12.38
C ALA A 139 15.00 -5.66 -11.96
N SER A 140 13.88 -5.85 -11.30
CA SER A 140 13.41 -7.17 -10.87
C SER A 140 11.91 -7.15 -10.58
N ILE A 141 11.34 -8.36 -10.47
CA ILE A 141 9.94 -8.56 -10.11
C ILE A 141 9.80 -9.54 -8.96
N ILE A 142 8.70 -9.44 -8.23
CA ILE A 142 8.20 -10.47 -7.31
C ILE A 142 6.80 -10.84 -7.77
N LEU A 143 6.53 -12.15 -7.81
CA LEU A 143 5.25 -12.74 -8.14
C LEU A 143 4.51 -13.04 -6.84
N ALA A 144 3.20 -12.89 -6.81
CA ALA A 144 2.39 -13.30 -5.67
C ALA A 144 0.97 -13.66 -6.09
N HIS A 145 0.40 -14.71 -5.48
CA HIS A 145 -1.01 -15.02 -5.64
C HIS A 145 -1.59 -15.63 -4.36
N ASN A 146 -2.91 -15.59 -4.22
CA ASN A 146 -3.63 -16.27 -3.15
C ASN A 146 -4.17 -17.61 -3.61
N HIS A 147 -4.17 -18.59 -2.72
CA HIS A 147 -4.90 -19.85 -2.89
C HIS A 147 -6.27 -19.77 -2.19
N PRO A 148 -7.38 -19.84 -2.92
CA PRO A 148 -8.73 -19.91 -2.31
C PRO A 148 -8.97 -21.14 -1.44
N SER A 149 -8.17 -22.20 -1.60
CA SER A 149 -8.18 -23.38 -0.74
C SER A 149 -7.67 -23.11 0.67
N GLY A 150 -6.93 -22.01 0.88
CA GLY A 150 -6.25 -21.68 2.13
C GLY A 150 -4.90 -22.35 2.33
N ASP A 151 -4.54 -23.37 1.55
CA ASP A 151 -3.23 -24.03 1.61
C ASP A 151 -2.19 -23.25 0.79
N PRO A 152 -1.11 -22.70 1.40
CA PRO A 152 -0.09 -21.96 0.69
C PRO A 152 0.92 -22.84 -0.05
N ASN A 153 0.84 -24.17 0.04
CA ASN A 153 1.76 -25.05 -0.67
C ASN A 153 1.59 -24.92 -2.18
N PRO A 154 2.71 -24.86 -2.95
CA PRO A 154 2.65 -24.69 -4.39
C PRO A 154 2.07 -25.92 -5.09
N SER A 155 1.19 -25.68 -6.06
CA SER A 155 0.76 -26.69 -7.02
C SER A 155 1.85 -26.99 -8.06
N GLU A 156 1.65 -28.01 -8.88
CA GLU A 156 2.55 -28.30 -10.02
C GLU A 156 2.54 -27.16 -11.03
N GLU A 157 1.39 -26.55 -11.26
CA GLU A 157 1.21 -25.38 -12.12
C GLU A 157 1.98 -24.17 -11.62
N ASP A 158 2.01 -23.93 -10.31
CA ASP A 158 2.79 -22.84 -9.69
C ASP A 158 4.29 -23.04 -9.90
N ILE A 159 4.75 -24.27 -9.79
CA ILE A 159 6.16 -24.61 -10.04
C ILE A 159 6.50 -24.38 -11.50
N LEU A 160 5.65 -24.82 -12.43
CA LEU A 160 5.86 -24.65 -13.87
C LEU A 160 5.86 -23.19 -14.31
N ILE A 161 4.85 -22.41 -13.86
CA ILE A 161 4.77 -21.00 -14.22
C ILE A 161 5.95 -20.20 -13.63
N THR A 162 6.34 -20.51 -12.39
CA THR A 162 7.52 -19.90 -11.75
C THR A 162 8.79 -20.13 -12.56
N LYS A 163 9.03 -21.38 -13.00
CA LYS A 163 10.18 -21.73 -13.86
C LYS A 163 10.13 -20.98 -15.18
N ARG A 164 8.97 -20.96 -15.84
CA ARG A 164 8.77 -20.28 -17.13
C ARG A 164 9.05 -18.77 -17.01
N LEU A 165 8.53 -18.13 -15.97
CA LEU A 165 8.74 -16.71 -15.74
C LEU A 165 10.18 -16.40 -15.35
N LYS A 166 10.85 -17.24 -14.55
CA LYS A 166 12.29 -17.10 -14.26
C LYS A 166 13.10 -17.13 -15.54
N SER A 167 12.88 -18.13 -16.41
CA SER A 167 13.58 -18.24 -17.69
C SER A 167 13.35 -17.04 -18.61
N ALA A 168 12.12 -16.53 -18.70
CA ALA A 168 11.80 -15.33 -19.46
C ALA A 168 12.49 -14.08 -18.88
N GLY A 169 12.49 -13.95 -17.54
CA GLY A 169 13.18 -12.85 -16.85
C GLY A 169 14.68 -12.87 -17.02
N ASP A 170 15.29 -14.04 -17.06
CA ASP A 170 16.73 -14.19 -17.31
C ASP A 170 17.11 -13.74 -18.73
N LEU A 171 16.28 -13.99 -19.73
CA LEU A 171 16.48 -13.49 -21.10
C LEU A 171 16.38 -11.95 -21.21
N LEU A 172 15.56 -11.33 -20.36
CA LEU A 172 15.33 -9.88 -20.35
C LEU A 172 16.22 -9.13 -19.36
N ASP A 173 17.08 -9.85 -18.62
CA ASP A 173 17.84 -9.33 -17.46
C ASP A 173 16.97 -8.68 -16.37
N ILE A 174 15.70 -9.15 -16.24
CA ILE A 174 14.75 -8.75 -15.21
C ILE A 174 14.53 -9.92 -14.26
N LYS A 175 15.21 -9.94 -13.13
CA LYS A 175 15.19 -11.11 -12.22
C LYS A 175 13.86 -11.29 -11.52
N VAL A 176 13.28 -12.50 -11.57
CA VAL A 176 12.21 -12.94 -10.68
C VAL A 176 12.82 -13.24 -9.31
N LYS A 177 12.67 -12.31 -8.37
CA LYS A 177 13.31 -12.39 -7.04
C LYS A 177 12.67 -13.43 -6.14
N ASP A 178 11.35 -13.57 -6.22
CA ASP A 178 10.58 -14.52 -5.43
C ASP A 178 9.22 -14.78 -6.08
N HIS A 179 8.54 -15.84 -5.61
CA HIS A 179 7.13 -16.09 -5.84
C HIS A 179 6.49 -16.47 -4.50
N ILE A 180 5.45 -15.75 -4.11
CA ILE A 180 4.79 -15.85 -2.81
C ILE A 180 3.38 -16.38 -3.02
N ILE A 181 3.02 -17.46 -2.31
CA ILE A 181 1.67 -17.99 -2.30
C ILE A 181 1.05 -17.70 -0.94
N ILE A 182 -0.14 -17.10 -0.94
CA ILE A 182 -0.84 -16.66 0.26
C ILE A 182 -1.94 -17.65 0.59
N GLY A 183 -1.87 -18.24 1.78
CA GLY A 183 -2.88 -19.09 2.37
C GLY A 183 -3.54 -18.48 3.60
N ASP A 184 -4.38 -19.27 4.27
CA ASP A 184 -5.15 -18.82 5.43
C ASP A 184 -4.28 -18.53 6.65
N GLU A 185 -3.31 -19.36 6.94
CA GLU A 185 -2.47 -19.28 8.13
C GLU A 185 -1.04 -18.80 7.85
N GLY A 186 -0.76 -18.34 6.61
CA GLY A 186 0.59 -17.89 6.27
C GLY A 186 0.85 -17.83 4.78
N TYR A 187 2.10 -18.00 4.42
CA TYR A 187 2.54 -17.93 3.04
C TYR A 187 3.65 -18.94 2.75
N PHE A 188 3.80 -19.27 1.48
CA PHE A 188 4.94 -19.99 0.95
C PHE A 188 5.81 -19.06 0.11
N SER A 189 7.13 -19.19 0.20
CA SER A 189 8.10 -18.43 -0.62
C SER A 189 9.02 -19.41 -1.35
N PHE A 190 9.11 -19.26 -2.67
CA PHE A 190 10.04 -20.06 -3.50
C PHE A 190 11.52 -19.74 -3.26
N ARG A 191 11.82 -18.66 -2.58
CA ARG A 191 13.19 -18.26 -2.23
C ARG A 191 13.59 -18.69 -0.82
N GLU A 192 12.66 -18.65 0.14
CA GLU A 192 12.94 -18.85 1.58
C GLU A 192 12.90 -20.34 2.00
N LYS A 193 12.78 -21.26 1.03
CA LYS A 193 12.87 -22.70 1.23
C LYS A 193 14.25 -23.15 1.67
#